data_b89dbdd753bb1450b457c4faa6c4a69a
#
_entry.id   b89dbdd753bb1450b457c4faa6c4a69a
#
_cell.length_a   1.000
_cell.length_b   1.000
_cell.length_c   1.000
_cell.angle_alpha   90.00
_cell.angle_beta   90.00
_cell.angle_gamma   90.00
#
_symmetry.space_group_name_H-M   'P 1'
#
loop_
_entity.id
_entity.type
_entity.pdbx_description
1 polymer ?
#
loop_
_entity_poly.entity_id
_entity_poly.type
_entity_poly.pdbx_seq_one_letter_code
_entity_poly.pdbx_strand_id
1 'polypeptide(L)'
;MKKAAIIYASVHHGNTEKVVTAMAQDMPVTLFKAEQAQNIDFSEYDCVGFASGIYAGRFHKSIYAFLKHHRHELPNHAFAVCTSAVGKGRYAKKFAGYLQSNGFTVLGEFECKGFDTFGPFKLFGGLGKGHPDDKEL
;
A
#
# COMPACT_ATOMS: atom_id res chain seq x y z
N MET A 1 -4.95 -10.08 -16.48
CA MET A 1 -3.95 -9.45 -15.61
C MET A 1 -4.63 -8.58 -14.56
N LYS A 2 -4.18 -8.68 -13.33
CA LYS A 2 -4.81 -7.94 -12.25
C LYS A 2 -4.38 -6.48 -12.28
N LYS A 3 -5.30 -5.60 -11.99
CA LYS A 3 -5.04 -4.17 -11.87
C LYS A 3 -5.17 -3.76 -10.42
N ALA A 4 -4.25 -2.96 -9.95
CA ALA A 4 -4.25 -2.49 -8.58
C ALA A 4 -4.31 -0.97 -8.52
N ALA A 5 -5.04 -0.47 -7.54
CA ALA A 5 -5.00 0.94 -7.19
C ALA A 5 -4.22 1.07 -5.89
N ILE A 6 -3.33 2.04 -5.80
CA ILE A 6 -2.63 2.31 -4.55
C ILE A 6 -3.03 3.69 -4.06
N ILE A 7 -3.55 3.71 -2.86
CA ILE A 7 -3.90 4.95 -2.16
C ILE A 7 -2.73 5.26 -1.24
N TYR A 8 -2.06 6.36 -1.46
CA TYR A 8 -0.86 6.63 -0.69
C TYR A 8 -0.88 8.01 -0.04
N ALA A 9 -0.16 8.10 1.06
CA ALA A 9 0.09 9.36 1.75
C ALA A 9 1.59 9.55 1.81
N SER A 10 2.06 10.68 1.31
CA SER A 10 3.47 11.00 1.35
C SER A 10 3.62 12.46 1.76
N VAL A 11 4.14 12.64 2.97
CA VAL A 11 4.39 13.95 3.52
C VAL A 11 5.90 14.00 3.70
N HIS A 12 6.53 14.99 4.03
CA HIS A 12 7.97 15.07 4.27
C HIS A 12 8.82 14.13 3.39
N HIS A 13 9.69 14.65 2.64
CA HIS A 13 10.72 13.95 1.84
C HIS A 13 10.22 12.96 0.81
N GLY A 14 8.94 12.62 0.79
CA GLY A 14 8.36 11.81 -0.28
C GLY A 14 8.87 10.39 -0.41
N ASN A 15 9.32 9.76 0.68
CA ASN A 15 9.83 8.39 0.60
C ASN A 15 8.77 7.40 0.14
N THR A 16 7.56 7.52 0.67
CA THR A 16 6.47 6.65 0.26
C THR A 16 6.14 6.85 -1.20
N GLU A 17 6.12 8.10 -1.64
CA GLU A 17 5.83 8.40 -3.04
C GLU A 17 6.89 7.79 -3.95
N LYS A 18 8.15 7.81 -3.55
CA LYS A 18 9.21 7.19 -4.35
C LYS A 18 9.00 5.69 -4.49
N VAL A 19 8.61 5.04 -3.42
CA VAL A 19 8.38 3.60 -3.43
C VAL A 19 7.22 3.24 -4.36
N VAL A 20 6.08 3.91 -4.20
CA VAL A 20 4.92 3.56 -5.02
C VAL A 20 5.12 3.96 -6.48
N THR A 21 5.84 5.03 -6.74
CA THR A 21 6.16 5.41 -8.11
C THR A 21 7.01 4.35 -8.78
N ALA A 22 7.98 3.80 -8.05
CA ALA A 22 8.80 2.72 -8.59
C ALA A 22 7.97 1.48 -8.87
N MET A 23 7.03 1.16 -7.99
CA MET A 23 6.13 0.04 -8.23
C MET A 23 5.31 0.24 -9.49
N ALA A 24 4.83 1.46 -9.72
CA ALA A 24 3.98 1.76 -10.86
C ALA A 24 4.71 1.69 -12.19
N GLN A 25 6.03 1.77 -12.18
CA GLN A 25 6.80 1.66 -13.42
C GLN A 25 6.84 0.24 -13.97
N ASP A 26 6.70 -0.75 -13.10
CA ASP A 26 6.84 -2.15 -13.49
C ASP A 26 5.53 -2.90 -13.56
N MET A 27 4.51 -2.43 -12.91
CA MET A 27 3.29 -3.19 -12.70
C MET A 27 2.07 -2.37 -13.06
N PRO A 28 0.95 -3.02 -13.41
CA PRO A 28 -0.28 -2.30 -13.75
C PRO A 28 -0.93 -1.71 -12.49
N VAL A 29 -0.35 -0.64 -12.01
CA VAL A 29 -0.78 0.03 -10.79
C VAL A 29 -1.13 1.48 -11.10
N THR A 30 -2.24 1.95 -10.57
CA THR A 30 -2.60 3.36 -10.65
C THR A 30 -2.48 3.97 -9.26
N LEU A 31 -1.83 5.11 -9.17
CA LEU A 31 -1.54 5.76 -7.91
C LEU A 31 -2.52 6.90 -7.65
N PHE A 32 -3.02 6.95 -6.43
CA PHE A 32 -3.91 8.03 -6.00
C PHE A 32 -3.44 8.55 -4.64
N LYS A 33 -3.28 9.86 -4.53
CA LYS A 33 -3.01 10.44 -3.22
C LYS A 33 -4.28 10.40 -2.39
N ALA A 34 -4.16 9.94 -1.16
CA ALA A 34 -5.34 9.76 -0.30
C ALA A 34 -6.17 11.03 -0.19
N GLU A 35 -5.52 12.18 -0.10
CA GLU A 35 -6.22 13.45 0.09
C GLU A 35 -6.89 13.96 -1.18
N GLN A 36 -6.56 13.38 -2.32
CA GLN A 36 -7.08 13.82 -3.63
C GLN A 36 -7.92 12.74 -4.31
N ALA A 37 -8.06 11.59 -3.68
CA ALA A 37 -8.74 10.46 -4.28
C ALA A 37 -10.25 10.61 -4.11
N GLN A 38 -10.88 11.26 -5.07
CA GLN A 38 -12.33 11.50 -5.07
C GLN A 38 -12.89 11.15 -6.43
N ASN A 39 -14.13 10.66 -6.44
CA ASN A 39 -14.85 10.36 -7.68
C ASN A 39 -14.14 9.33 -8.54
N ILE A 40 -13.53 8.34 -7.91
CA ILE A 40 -12.83 7.29 -8.61
C ILE A 40 -13.71 6.06 -8.69
N ASP A 41 -13.77 5.47 -9.88
CA ASP A 41 -14.48 4.21 -10.07
C ASP A 41 -13.49 3.07 -9.76
N PHE A 42 -13.64 2.47 -8.60
CA PHE A 42 -12.76 1.40 -8.19
C PHE A 42 -13.16 0.04 -8.73
N SER A 43 -14.28 -0.05 -9.46
CA SER A 43 -14.77 -1.34 -9.94
C SER A 43 -13.82 -1.99 -10.95
N GLU A 44 -12.94 -1.22 -11.58
CA GLU A 44 -12.00 -1.78 -12.54
C GLU A 44 -10.73 -2.34 -11.88
N TYR A 45 -10.62 -2.22 -10.57
CA TYR A 45 -9.42 -2.71 -9.86
C TYR A 45 -9.74 -3.98 -9.10
N ASP A 46 -8.80 -4.91 -9.16
CA ASP A 46 -8.95 -6.20 -8.47
C ASP A 46 -8.52 -6.12 -7.01
N CYS A 47 -7.63 -5.17 -6.70
CA CYS A 47 -7.16 -5.00 -5.35
C CYS A 47 -6.77 -3.54 -5.12
N VAL A 48 -6.64 -3.18 -3.85
CA VAL A 48 -6.25 -1.84 -3.45
C VAL A 48 -5.12 -1.93 -2.44
N GLY A 49 -4.08 -1.12 -2.67
CA GLY A 49 -2.98 -1.01 -1.73
C GLY A 49 -3.06 0.28 -0.96
N PHE A 50 -2.57 0.28 0.26
CA PHE A 50 -2.47 1.47 1.08
C PHE A 50 -1.02 1.66 1.47
N ALA A 51 -0.47 2.81 1.14
CA ALA A 51 0.94 3.07 1.33
C ALA A 51 1.13 4.35 2.14
N SER A 52 2.01 4.29 3.12
CA SER A 52 2.25 5.43 3.98
C SER A 52 3.60 5.30 4.69
N GLY A 53 4.16 6.44 5.05
CA GLY A 53 5.19 6.44 6.08
C GLY A 53 4.54 6.28 7.45
N ILE A 54 5.36 6.32 8.48
CA ILE A 54 4.87 6.16 9.85
C ILE A 54 4.90 7.50 10.56
N TYR A 55 3.79 7.85 11.14
CA TYR A 55 3.59 9.12 11.85
C TYR A 55 3.03 8.78 13.23
N ALA A 56 3.81 9.00 14.26
CA ALA A 56 3.44 8.67 15.62
C ALA A 56 3.00 7.20 15.75
N GLY A 57 3.75 6.32 15.11
CA GLY A 57 3.50 4.88 15.19
C GLY A 57 2.36 4.35 14.32
N ARG A 58 1.82 5.17 13.43
CA ARG A 58 0.67 4.77 12.61
C ARG A 58 0.85 5.27 11.18
N PHE A 59 0.02 4.75 10.28
CA PHE A 59 -0.07 5.31 8.95
C PHE A 59 -0.61 6.73 9.06
N HIS A 60 -0.43 7.50 8.00
CA HIS A 60 -0.89 8.88 7.98
C HIS A 60 -2.41 8.93 8.11
N LYS A 61 -2.89 9.96 8.79
CA LYS A 61 -4.33 10.10 9.07
C LYS A 61 -5.19 10.12 7.80
N SER A 62 -4.65 10.59 6.70
CA SER A 62 -5.41 10.64 5.44
C SER A 62 -5.80 9.24 4.96
N ILE A 63 -5.00 8.23 5.26
CA ILE A 63 -5.33 6.86 4.88
C ILE A 63 -6.57 6.38 5.64
N TYR A 64 -6.61 6.64 6.94
CA TYR A 64 -7.78 6.23 7.75
C TYR A 64 -9.02 7.00 7.33
N ALA A 65 -8.87 8.29 7.04
CA ALA A 65 -9.99 9.09 6.58
C ALA A 65 -10.53 8.58 5.25
N PHE A 66 -9.63 8.23 4.34
CA PHE A 66 -10.04 7.66 3.05
C PHE A 66 -10.82 6.37 3.25
N LEU A 67 -10.33 5.47 4.10
CA LEU A 67 -11.01 4.22 4.38
C LEU A 67 -12.40 4.45 4.99
N LYS A 68 -12.49 5.39 5.91
CA LYS A 68 -13.76 5.68 6.56
C LYS A 68 -14.82 6.12 5.55
N HIS A 69 -14.42 6.92 4.56
CA HIS A 69 -15.37 7.48 3.62
C HIS A 69 -15.62 6.59 2.40
N HIS A 70 -14.68 5.74 2.03
CA HIS A 70 -14.75 5.03 0.76
C HIS A 70 -14.72 3.51 0.87
N ARG A 71 -14.74 2.94 2.07
CA ARG A 71 -14.58 1.49 2.25
C ARG A 71 -15.49 0.67 1.34
N HIS A 72 -16.74 1.05 1.24
CA HIS A 72 -17.73 0.28 0.49
C HIS A 72 -17.54 0.35 -1.02
N GLU A 73 -16.71 1.27 -1.50
CA GLU A 73 -16.43 1.41 -2.92
C GLU A 73 -15.20 0.61 -3.35
N LEU A 74 -14.48 0.04 -2.41
CA LEU A 74 -13.18 -0.55 -2.67
C LEU A 74 -13.27 -2.05 -2.92
N PRO A 75 -12.29 -2.62 -3.65
CA PRO A 75 -12.20 -4.07 -3.76
C PRO A 75 -12.01 -4.71 -2.39
N ASN A 76 -12.35 -5.98 -2.27
CA ASN A 76 -12.20 -6.68 -1.01
C ASN A 76 -10.77 -7.12 -0.73
N HIS A 77 -9.94 -7.20 -1.76
CA HIS A 77 -8.55 -7.60 -1.60
C HIS A 77 -7.68 -6.38 -1.43
N ALA A 78 -6.80 -6.41 -0.45
CA ALA A 78 -5.98 -5.25 -0.12
C ALA A 78 -4.58 -5.67 0.29
N PHE A 79 -3.65 -4.72 0.22
CA PHE A 79 -2.30 -4.93 0.72
C PHE A 79 -1.80 -3.62 1.34
N ALA A 80 -0.76 -3.72 2.14
CA ALA A 80 -0.20 -2.58 2.83
C ALA A 80 1.27 -2.40 2.46
N VAL A 81 1.67 -1.15 2.28
CA VAL A 81 3.06 -0.78 2.02
C VAL A 81 3.44 0.32 2.99
N CYS A 82 4.55 0.16 3.65
CA CYS A 82 4.96 1.08 4.69
C CYS A 82 6.43 1.44 4.52
N THR A 83 6.76 2.71 4.71
CA THR A 83 8.15 3.12 4.83
C THR A 83 8.37 3.57 6.27
N SER A 84 9.40 3.02 6.91
CA SER A 84 9.66 3.34 8.30
C SER A 84 11.16 3.44 8.54
N ALA A 85 11.53 3.97 9.70
CA ALA A 85 12.93 4.10 10.05
C ALA A 85 13.61 2.76 10.31
N VAL A 86 12.85 1.77 10.73
CA VAL A 86 13.41 0.45 11.06
C VAL A 86 13.18 -0.61 9.99
N GLY A 87 12.09 -0.52 9.25
CA GLY A 87 11.85 -1.44 8.15
C GLY A 87 11.67 -2.89 8.55
N LYS A 88 11.15 -3.16 9.74
CA LYS A 88 11.07 -4.53 10.26
C LYS A 88 9.69 -5.17 10.18
N GLY A 89 8.78 -4.56 9.47
CA GLY A 89 7.47 -5.17 9.25
C GLY A 89 6.44 -4.92 10.33
N ARG A 90 6.82 -4.29 11.43
CA ARG A 90 5.92 -4.11 12.56
C ARG A 90 4.70 -3.26 12.21
N TYR A 91 4.94 -2.14 11.56
CA TYR A 91 3.85 -1.20 11.27
C TYR A 91 2.99 -1.67 10.11
N ALA A 92 3.61 -2.28 9.11
CA ALA A 92 2.83 -2.83 7.99
C ALA A 92 1.94 -3.96 8.47
N LYS A 93 2.45 -4.80 9.35
CA LYS A 93 1.67 -5.90 9.90
C LYS A 93 0.52 -5.40 10.74
N LYS A 94 0.75 -4.37 11.53
CA LYS A 94 -0.29 -3.77 12.35
C LYS A 94 -1.40 -3.19 11.47
N PHE A 95 -1.02 -2.50 10.40
CA PHE A 95 -2.02 -1.95 9.50
C PHE A 95 -2.77 -3.04 8.75
N ALA A 96 -2.09 -4.13 8.40
CA ALA A 96 -2.77 -5.27 7.78
C ALA A 96 -3.87 -5.82 8.69
N GLY A 97 -3.59 -5.88 10.00
CA GLY A 97 -4.61 -6.28 10.96
C GLY A 97 -5.79 -5.32 10.99
N TYR A 98 -5.52 -4.04 10.87
CA TYR A 98 -6.57 -3.05 10.78
C TYR A 98 -7.42 -3.25 9.53
N LEU A 99 -6.79 -3.54 8.40
CA LEU A 99 -7.53 -3.84 7.17
C LEU A 99 -8.41 -5.06 7.33
N GLN A 100 -7.89 -6.11 7.95
CA GLN A 100 -8.68 -7.31 8.19
C GLN A 100 -9.90 -7.01 9.06
N SER A 101 -9.74 -6.16 10.06
CA SER A 101 -10.86 -5.80 10.93
C SER A 101 -11.90 -4.97 10.19
N ASN A 102 -11.55 -4.43 9.03
CA ASN A 102 -12.48 -3.68 8.19
C ASN A 102 -13.00 -4.50 7.01
N GLY A 103 -12.83 -5.81 7.07
CA GLY A 103 -13.43 -6.71 6.11
C GLY A 103 -12.62 -7.01 4.87
N PHE A 104 -11.38 -6.56 4.83
CA PHE A 104 -10.51 -6.87 3.69
C PHE A 104 -9.87 -8.24 3.84
N THR A 105 -9.67 -8.88 2.69
CA THR A 105 -8.76 -10.02 2.60
C THR A 105 -7.40 -9.44 2.25
N VAL A 106 -6.44 -9.58 3.15
CA VAL A 106 -5.13 -8.97 2.98
C VAL A 106 -4.23 -9.90 2.20
N LEU A 107 -3.72 -9.41 1.08
CA LEU A 107 -2.85 -10.19 0.19
C LEU A 107 -1.39 -10.16 0.67
N GLY A 108 -1.00 -9.12 1.37
CA GLY A 108 0.36 -9.01 1.87
C GLY A 108 0.58 -7.69 2.57
N GLU A 109 1.68 -7.62 3.30
CA GLU A 109 2.13 -6.38 3.91
C GLU A 109 3.64 -6.27 3.73
N PHE A 110 4.09 -5.06 3.41
CA PHE A 110 5.50 -4.82 3.10
C PHE A 110 5.96 -3.57 3.83
N GLU A 111 7.13 -3.64 4.42
CA GLU A 111 7.71 -2.50 5.11
C GLU A 111 9.14 -2.31 4.65
N CYS A 112 9.43 -1.11 4.14
CA CYS A 112 10.74 -0.76 3.66
C CYS A 112 11.37 0.28 4.56
N LYS A 113 12.69 0.27 4.65
CA LYS A 113 13.41 1.26 5.43
C LYS A 113 13.70 2.45 4.52
N GLY A 114 12.75 3.39 4.48
CA GLY A 114 12.84 4.49 3.55
C GLY A 114 12.72 3.98 2.13
N PHE A 115 13.23 4.75 1.17
CA PHE A 115 13.31 4.28 -0.21
C PHE A 115 14.63 3.56 -0.37
N ASP A 116 14.60 2.27 -0.29
CA ASP A 116 15.80 1.49 -0.41
C ASP A 116 15.84 0.84 -1.77
N THR A 117 17.03 0.44 -2.14
CA THR A 117 17.27 0.05 -3.51
C THR A 117 16.73 -1.31 -3.87
N PHE A 118 16.58 -2.17 -2.88
CA PHE A 118 16.27 -3.54 -3.26
C PHE A 118 14.83 -3.75 -3.57
N GLY A 119 14.02 -2.86 -3.11
CA GLY A 119 12.85 -3.44 -2.78
C GLY A 119 11.60 -3.39 -3.55
N PRO A 120 11.07 -2.26 -3.98
CA PRO A 120 9.66 -2.25 -4.38
C PRO A 120 9.34 -3.23 -5.50
N PHE A 121 10.23 -3.35 -6.45
CA PHE A 121 9.97 -4.23 -7.58
C PHE A 121 9.81 -5.67 -7.17
N LYS A 122 10.69 -6.16 -6.31
CA LYS A 122 10.62 -7.53 -5.88
C LYS A 122 9.40 -7.80 -5.02
N LEU A 123 9.12 -6.86 -4.12
CA LEU A 123 7.97 -7.01 -3.24
C LEU A 123 6.69 -7.10 -4.04
N PHE A 124 6.52 -6.17 -4.98
CA PHE A 124 5.29 -6.15 -5.76
C PHE A 124 5.25 -7.29 -6.76
N GLY A 125 6.41 -7.69 -7.30
CA GLY A 125 6.48 -8.84 -8.16
C GLY A 125 5.98 -10.09 -7.47
N GLY A 126 6.39 -10.29 -6.21
CA GLY A 126 5.90 -11.40 -5.42
C GLY A 126 4.41 -11.32 -5.20
N LEU A 127 3.90 -10.14 -4.89
CA LEU A 127 2.48 -9.94 -4.69
C LEU A 127 1.72 -10.23 -5.99
N GLY A 128 2.25 -9.79 -7.11
CA GLY A 128 1.62 -10.01 -8.40
C GLY A 128 1.52 -11.47 -8.77
N LYS A 129 2.34 -12.31 -8.18
CA LYS A 129 2.33 -13.74 -8.40
C LYS A 129 1.48 -14.48 -7.37
N GLY A 130 0.81 -13.75 -6.51
CA GLY A 130 -0.07 -14.33 -5.53
C GLY A 130 0.56 -14.50 -4.16
N HIS A 131 1.86 -14.41 -4.05
CA HIS A 131 2.51 -14.46 -2.76
C HIS A 131 3.92 -13.89 -2.89
N PRO A 132 4.39 -13.19 -1.86
CA PRO A 132 5.79 -12.84 -1.83
C PRO A 132 6.60 -14.09 -1.53
N ASP A 133 7.68 -14.22 -2.21
CA ASP A 133 8.62 -15.30 -1.95
C ASP A 133 9.66 -14.75 -0.97
N ASP A 134 10.01 -15.54 0.01
CA ASP A 134 10.99 -15.13 1.00
C ASP A 134 12.29 -14.68 0.36
N LYS A 135 12.65 -15.30 -0.72
CA LYS A 135 13.88 -14.95 -1.40
C LYS A 135 13.84 -13.58 -2.03
N GLU A 136 12.66 -13.06 -2.25
CA GLU A 136 12.48 -11.77 -2.89
C GLU A 136 12.37 -10.66 -1.88
N LEU A 137 12.22 -10.99 -0.64
CA LEU A 137 12.10 -10.03 0.42
C LEU A 137 13.40 -9.90 1.19
#